data_4bdf1b9c29031d28a43e3987ecb8500f
#
_entry.id   4bdf1b9c29031d28a43e3987ecb8500f
#
_cell.length_a   1.000
_cell.length_b   1.000
_cell.length_c   1.000
_cell.angle_alpha   90.00
_cell.angle_beta   90.00
_cell.angle_gamma   90.00
#
_symmetry.space_group_name_H-M   'P 1'
#
loop_
_entity.id
_entity.type
_entity.pdbx_description
1 polymer ?
#
loop_
_entity_poly.entity_id
_entity_poly.type
_entity_poly.pdbx_seq_one_letter_code
_entity_poly.pdbx_strand_id
1 'polypeptide(L)'
;MDDIAKAEQMWDRFDVEAGRSVSWLGLRAVNDDIWGSFSPDPNPVFWVAQLLRERGLSNELVGAALVCGDMQSERPFFEHPTQVSFSEVHGFDLSQESLNKYVPDGVTWHPHKVDCNVLELPENSFDLVVVSHGAHHVMHIDHFFEQARSSLKPGGLIYIYEWIGPEYLRVPRKNRFAATLLLLALFPSRRVRRTHLDKTKGLRWIMDAADPNVDPSEACNSLQLHRAFSDRFTSISS
;
A
#
# COMPACT_ATOMS: atom_id res chain seq x y z
N MET A 1 -6.44 25.78 3.72
CA MET A 1 -6.42 24.69 2.73
C MET A 1 -6.93 23.48 3.47
N ASP A 2 -7.93 22.81 2.96
CA ASP A 2 -8.45 21.56 3.52
C ASP A 2 -7.33 20.50 3.58
N ASP A 3 -7.35 19.62 4.59
CA ASP A 3 -6.29 18.63 4.79
C ASP A 3 -6.23 17.62 3.62
N ILE A 4 -7.38 17.33 3.02
CA ILE A 4 -7.49 16.52 1.79
C ILE A 4 -6.77 17.19 0.62
N ALA A 5 -6.98 18.50 0.41
CA ALA A 5 -6.31 19.23 -0.67
C ALA A 5 -4.78 19.33 -0.48
N LYS A 6 -4.29 19.31 0.76
CA LYS A 6 -2.85 19.22 1.05
C LYS A 6 -2.29 17.84 0.70
N ALA A 7 -2.99 16.78 1.10
CA ALA A 7 -2.60 15.41 0.79
C ALA A 7 -2.57 15.19 -0.73
N GLU A 8 -3.61 15.59 -1.47
CA GLU A 8 -3.65 15.53 -2.93
C GLU A 8 -2.45 16.24 -3.56
N GLN A 9 -2.18 17.49 -3.17
CA GLN A 9 -1.05 18.26 -3.71
C GLN A 9 0.32 17.61 -3.42
N MET A 10 0.47 16.95 -2.29
CA MET A 10 1.69 16.24 -1.94
C MET A 10 1.86 14.99 -2.83
N TRP A 11 0.82 14.19 -2.97
CA TRP A 11 0.86 12.95 -3.73
C TRP A 11 1.00 13.17 -5.24
N ASP A 12 0.44 14.23 -5.80
CA ASP A 12 0.67 14.64 -7.19
C ASP A 12 2.14 14.94 -7.50
N ARG A 13 2.91 15.34 -6.49
CA ARG A 13 4.35 15.68 -6.63
C ARG A 13 5.28 14.58 -6.17
N PHE A 14 4.76 13.51 -5.57
CA PHE A 14 5.58 12.45 -5.00
C PHE A 14 6.16 11.55 -6.09
N ASP A 15 7.49 11.42 -6.10
CA ASP A 15 8.19 10.46 -6.95
C ASP A 15 8.37 9.14 -6.18
N VAL A 16 7.52 8.17 -6.47
CA VAL A 16 7.50 6.85 -5.81
C VAL A 16 8.80 6.08 -6.06
N GLU A 17 9.39 6.16 -7.26
CA GLU A 17 10.65 5.48 -7.56
C GLU A 17 11.82 6.05 -6.75
N ALA A 18 11.90 7.38 -6.65
CA ALA A 18 12.91 8.05 -5.84
C ALA A 18 12.75 7.68 -4.35
N GLY A 19 11.53 7.59 -3.84
CA GLY A 19 11.22 7.17 -2.48
C GLY A 19 11.66 5.71 -2.21
N ARG A 20 11.35 4.77 -3.09
CA ARG A 20 11.73 3.35 -2.98
C ARG A 20 13.23 3.13 -3.00
N SER A 21 13.98 3.89 -3.79
CA SER A 21 15.42 3.72 -3.93
C SER A 21 16.22 3.98 -2.65
N VAL A 22 15.65 4.67 -1.67
CA VAL A 22 16.29 5.02 -0.39
C VAL A 22 15.67 4.32 0.81
N SER A 23 14.61 3.53 0.62
CA SER A 23 13.91 2.81 1.68
C SER A 23 14.44 1.37 1.83
N TRP A 24 14.20 0.76 3.01
CA TRP A 24 14.47 -0.66 3.25
C TRP A 24 13.63 -1.58 2.34
N LEU A 25 12.48 -1.10 1.85
CA LEU A 25 11.65 -1.79 0.85
C LEU A 25 12.37 -2.02 -0.48
N GLY A 26 13.42 -1.25 -0.79
CA GLY A 26 14.29 -1.49 -1.94
C GLY A 26 15.33 -2.59 -1.72
N LEU A 27 15.43 -3.16 -0.52
CA LEU A 27 16.38 -4.23 -0.21
C LEU A 27 15.76 -5.60 -0.52
N ARG A 28 16.19 -6.23 -1.62
CA ARG A 28 15.67 -7.52 -2.07
C ARG A 28 15.67 -8.58 -0.95
N ALA A 29 16.75 -8.71 -0.20
CA ALA A 29 16.85 -9.69 0.89
C ALA A 29 15.78 -9.48 1.98
N VAL A 30 15.38 -8.23 2.26
CA VAL A 30 14.32 -7.91 3.23
C VAL A 30 12.95 -8.27 2.65
N ASN A 31 12.73 -7.97 1.38
CA ASN A 31 11.49 -8.37 0.71
C ASN A 31 11.34 -9.87 0.62
N ASP A 32 12.39 -10.60 0.23
CA ASP A 32 12.37 -12.07 0.13
C ASP A 32 12.06 -12.71 1.49
N ASP A 33 12.59 -12.16 2.60
CA ASP A 33 12.31 -12.64 3.96
C ASP A 33 10.87 -12.34 4.40
N ILE A 34 10.37 -11.14 4.13
CA ILE A 34 8.98 -10.76 4.42
C ILE A 34 8.02 -11.67 3.65
N TRP A 35 8.19 -11.77 2.34
CA TRP A 35 7.29 -12.57 1.50
C TRP A 35 7.34 -14.07 1.84
N GLY A 36 8.53 -14.60 2.11
CA GLY A 36 8.70 -15.99 2.54
C GLY A 36 8.07 -16.31 3.89
N SER A 37 7.78 -15.30 4.72
CA SER A 37 7.16 -15.48 6.03
C SER A 37 5.63 -15.49 6.00
N PHE A 38 5.01 -14.93 4.96
CA PHE A 38 3.56 -14.69 4.91
C PHE A 38 2.80 -15.61 3.96
N SER A 39 3.47 -16.33 3.09
CA SER A 39 2.82 -17.11 2.04
C SER A 39 3.55 -18.44 1.82
N PRO A 40 2.82 -19.53 1.50
CA PRO A 40 3.41 -20.77 1.01
C PRO A 40 4.23 -20.55 -0.28
N ASP A 41 3.86 -19.54 -1.08
CA ASP A 41 4.64 -19.05 -2.21
C ASP A 41 5.34 -17.74 -1.80
N PRO A 42 6.65 -17.60 -2.00
CA PRO A 42 7.39 -16.37 -1.70
C PRO A 42 6.90 -15.16 -2.54
N ASN A 43 6.06 -15.37 -3.54
CA ASN A 43 5.43 -14.33 -4.32
C ASN A 43 3.91 -14.28 -4.04
N PRO A 44 3.40 -13.24 -3.36
CA PRO A 44 1.99 -13.14 -3.01
C PRO A 44 1.05 -13.14 -4.22
N VAL A 45 1.52 -12.72 -5.39
CA VAL A 45 0.73 -12.73 -6.64
C VAL A 45 0.34 -14.16 -7.01
N PHE A 46 1.27 -15.11 -6.97
CA PHE A 46 0.99 -16.51 -7.26
C PHE A 46 0.08 -17.16 -6.22
N TRP A 47 0.28 -16.81 -4.95
CA TRP A 47 -0.55 -17.33 -3.87
C TRP A 47 -2.00 -16.83 -4.00
N VAL A 48 -2.22 -15.53 -4.23
CA VAL A 48 -3.56 -14.98 -4.46
C VAL A 48 -4.21 -15.61 -5.69
N ALA A 49 -3.46 -15.77 -6.79
CA ALA A 49 -3.97 -16.44 -8.00
C ALA A 49 -4.35 -17.91 -7.73
N GLN A 50 -3.59 -18.63 -6.90
CA GLN A 50 -3.95 -19.98 -6.48
C GLN A 50 -5.26 -19.98 -5.70
N LEU A 51 -5.42 -19.11 -4.72
CA LEU A 51 -6.63 -19.01 -3.90
C LEU A 51 -7.88 -18.66 -4.73
N LEU A 52 -7.75 -17.80 -5.73
CA LEU A 52 -8.84 -17.49 -6.66
C LEU A 52 -9.26 -18.74 -7.45
N ARG A 53 -8.30 -19.49 -8.00
CA ARG A 53 -8.59 -20.73 -8.73
C ARG A 53 -9.26 -21.80 -7.87
N GLU A 54 -8.82 -21.97 -6.63
CA GLU A 54 -9.43 -22.90 -5.67
C GLU A 54 -10.89 -22.57 -5.39
N ARG A 55 -11.30 -21.31 -5.62
CA ARG A 55 -12.69 -20.83 -5.55
C ARG A 55 -13.43 -20.88 -6.89
N GLY A 56 -12.80 -21.40 -7.93
CA GLY A 56 -13.39 -21.43 -9.29
C GLY A 56 -13.33 -20.10 -10.04
N LEU A 57 -12.55 -19.14 -9.54
CA LEU A 57 -12.37 -17.81 -10.13
C LEU A 57 -11.06 -17.80 -10.94
N SER A 58 -11.15 -17.80 -12.27
CA SER A 58 -9.95 -17.92 -13.11
C SER A 58 -9.92 -17.06 -14.37
N ASN A 59 -11.06 -16.71 -14.94
CA ASN A 59 -11.11 -16.00 -16.22
C ASN A 59 -12.09 -14.83 -16.17
N GLU A 60 -11.76 -13.77 -16.92
CA GLU A 60 -12.59 -12.58 -17.09
C GLU A 60 -13.00 -11.93 -15.73
N LEU A 61 -12.08 -11.98 -14.77
CA LEU A 61 -12.32 -11.43 -13.44
C LEU A 61 -12.34 -9.90 -13.49
N VAL A 62 -13.03 -9.31 -12.51
CA VAL A 62 -13.05 -7.88 -12.30
C VAL A 62 -12.25 -7.58 -11.02
N GLY A 63 -11.21 -6.74 -11.16
CA GLY A 63 -10.36 -6.34 -10.07
C GLY A 63 -10.61 -4.91 -9.59
N ALA A 64 -10.28 -4.63 -8.32
CA ALA A 64 -10.21 -3.27 -7.80
C ALA A 64 -8.90 -3.06 -7.04
N ALA A 65 -8.31 -1.88 -7.20
CA ALA A 65 -7.16 -1.40 -6.45
C ALA A 65 -7.55 -0.13 -5.70
N LEU A 66 -7.45 -0.13 -4.38
CA LEU A 66 -7.89 0.98 -3.54
C LEU A 66 -6.68 1.71 -2.97
N VAL A 67 -6.71 3.05 -3.01
CA VAL A 67 -5.60 3.94 -2.64
C VAL A 67 -4.33 3.54 -3.40
N CYS A 68 -4.48 3.36 -4.71
CA CYS A 68 -3.53 2.60 -5.53
C CYS A 68 -2.43 3.46 -6.16
N GLY A 69 -2.50 4.78 -6.04
CA GLY A 69 -1.54 5.69 -6.64
C GLY A 69 -1.32 5.41 -8.15
N ASP A 70 -0.09 5.10 -8.51
CA ASP A 70 0.32 4.76 -9.88
C ASP A 70 0.31 3.26 -10.18
N MET A 71 -0.34 2.45 -9.36
CA MET A 71 -0.51 0.99 -9.52
C MET A 71 0.79 0.15 -9.45
N GLN A 72 1.92 0.71 -9.05
CA GLN A 72 3.19 -0.05 -9.08
C GLN A 72 3.17 -1.29 -8.19
N SER A 73 2.46 -1.26 -7.07
CA SER A 73 2.37 -2.37 -6.12
C SER A 73 1.26 -3.36 -6.46
N GLU A 74 0.16 -2.87 -7.05
CA GLU A 74 -1.06 -3.61 -7.34
C GLU A 74 -1.04 -4.28 -8.71
N ARG A 75 -0.40 -3.63 -9.70
CA ARG A 75 -0.30 -4.10 -11.09
C ARG A 75 0.06 -5.58 -11.23
N PRO A 76 1.03 -6.14 -10.50
CA PRO A 76 1.38 -7.56 -10.64
C PRO A 76 0.23 -8.52 -10.34
N PHE A 77 -0.73 -8.15 -9.50
CA PHE A 77 -1.88 -9.00 -9.18
C PHE A 77 -2.85 -9.16 -10.36
N PHE A 78 -2.89 -8.18 -11.27
CA PHE A 78 -3.83 -8.13 -12.37
C PHE A 78 -3.23 -8.51 -13.73
N GLU A 79 -1.93 -8.28 -13.92
CA GLU A 79 -1.27 -8.41 -15.22
C GLU A 79 -0.19 -9.50 -15.27
N HIS A 80 0.24 -10.03 -14.12
CA HIS A 80 1.27 -11.07 -14.12
C HIS A 80 0.72 -12.34 -14.79
N PRO A 81 1.52 -13.04 -15.64
CA PRO A 81 1.11 -14.26 -16.32
C PRO A 81 0.93 -15.41 -15.32
N THR A 82 -0.20 -15.41 -14.65
CA THR A 82 -0.70 -16.51 -13.82
C THR A 82 -1.76 -17.28 -14.59
N GLN A 83 -2.35 -18.32 -14.00
CA GLN A 83 -3.49 -19.02 -14.59
C GLN A 83 -4.84 -18.32 -14.24
N VAL A 84 -4.77 -17.03 -13.92
CA VAL A 84 -5.93 -16.17 -13.63
C VAL A 84 -5.84 -14.96 -14.55
N SER A 85 -6.94 -14.57 -15.16
CA SER A 85 -7.01 -13.39 -16.03
C SER A 85 -8.11 -12.44 -15.61
N PHE A 86 -7.80 -11.16 -15.69
CA PHE A 86 -8.74 -10.07 -15.43
C PHE A 86 -9.15 -9.44 -16.77
N SER A 87 -10.42 -9.13 -16.93
CA SER A 87 -10.95 -8.36 -18.06
C SER A 87 -10.96 -6.86 -17.76
N GLU A 88 -11.26 -6.52 -16.52
CA GLU A 88 -11.40 -5.14 -16.07
C GLU A 88 -10.69 -4.92 -14.73
N VAL A 89 -10.07 -3.76 -14.58
CA VAL A 89 -9.46 -3.31 -13.33
C VAL A 89 -9.86 -1.87 -13.05
N HIS A 90 -10.38 -1.63 -11.85
CA HIS A 90 -10.79 -0.34 -11.35
C HIS A 90 -9.78 0.17 -10.33
N GLY A 91 -9.22 1.36 -10.54
CA GLY A 91 -8.32 1.99 -9.57
C GLY A 91 -8.96 3.20 -8.91
N PHE A 92 -8.86 3.27 -7.61
CA PHE A 92 -9.45 4.34 -6.79
C PHE A 92 -8.34 5.05 -6.03
N ASP A 93 -8.15 6.34 -6.31
CA ASP A 93 -7.14 7.16 -5.65
C ASP A 93 -7.52 8.64 -5.63
N LEU A 94 -6.93 9.39 -4.72
CA LEU A 94 -7.11 10.83 -4.60
C LEU A 94 -6.42 11.59 -5.74
N SER A 95 -5.26 11.08 -6.21
CA SER A 95 -4.43 11.72 -7.22
C SER A 95 -4.76 11.25 -8.64
N GLN A 96 -5.40 12.13 -9.42
CA GLN A 96 -5.62 11.88 -10.85
C GLN A 96 -4.31 11.75 -11.63
N GLU A 97 -3.28 12.50 -11.23
CA GLU A 97 -1.98 12.44 -11.90
C GLU A 97 -1.34 11.07 -11.71
N SER A 98 -1.42 10.49 -10.52
CA SER A 98 -0.92 9.15 -10.24
C SER A 98 -1.68 8.08 -11.04
N LEU A 99 -3.00 8.12 -11.04
CA LEU A 99 -3.84 7.20 -11.83
C LEU A 99 -3.51 7.23 -13.34
N ASN A 100 -3.16 8.40 -13.86
CA ASN A 100 -2.81 8.57 -15.28
C ASN A 100 -1.41 8.02 -15.64
N LYS A 101 -0.55 7.73 -14.66
CA LYS A 101 0.77 7.14 -14.89
C LYS A 101 0.68 5.65 -15.21
N TYR A 102 -0.40 5.00 -14.77
CA TYR A 102 -0.60 3.59 -15.06
C TYR A 102 -1.04 3.36 -16.50
N VAL A 103 -0.30 2.54 -17.21
CA VAL A 103 -0.63 2.05 -18.55
C VAL A 103 -0.91 0.56 -18.44
N PRO A 104 -2.17 0.12 -18.61
CA PRO A 104 -2.55 -1.28 -18.48
C PRO A 104 -2.00 -2.12 -19.62
N ASP A 105 -1.76 -3.41 -19.35
CA ASP A 105 -1.39 -4.41 -20.33
C ASP A 105 -2.39 -5.58 -20.30
N GLY A 106 -3.23 -5.65 -21.31
CA GLY A 106 -4.19 -6.74 -21.49
C GLY A 106 -5.48 -6.65 -20.65
N VAL A 107 -5.68 -5.59 -19.88
CA VAL A 107 -6.92 -5.36 -19.09
C VAL A 107 -7.57 -4.02 -19.45
N THR A 108 -8.89 -3.92 -19.30
CA THR A 108 -9.59 -2.64 -19.40
C THR A 108 -9.42 -1.86 -18.10
N TRP A 109 -8.84 -0.66 -18.19
CA TRP A 109 -8.56 0.18 -17.04
C TRP A 109 -9.64 1.24 -16.80
N HIS A 110 -10.12 1.30 -15.56
CA HIS A 110 -11.12 2.27 -15.11
C HIS A 110 -10.56 3.10 -13.95
N PRO A 111 -9.93 4.27 -14.20
CA PRO A 111 -9.46 5.16 -13.15
C PRO A 111 -10.61 5.94 -12.51
N HIS A 112 -10.65 5.98 -11.18
CA HIS A 112 -11.62 6.74 -10.40
C HIS A 112 -10.88 7.67 -9.44
N LYS A 113 -10.91 8.99 -9.74
CA LYS A 113 -10.44 9.98 -8.78
C LYS A 113 -11.46 10.13 -7.66
N VAL A 114 -11.12 9.72 -6.44
CA VAL A 114 -12.03 9.74 -5.29
C VAL A 114 -11.26 9.88 -3.98
N ASP A 115 -11.86 10.58 -3.01
CA ASP A 115 -11.40 10.52 -1.63
C ASP A 115 -11.86 9.21 -0.99
N CYS A 116 -10.91 8.32 -0.68
CA CYS A 116 -11.21 7.02 -0.09
C CYS A 116 -11.80 7.09 1.33
N ASN A 117 -11.81 8.26 1.97
CA ASN A 117 -12.52 8.47 3.23
C ASN A 117 -14.05 8.45 3.09
N VAL A 118 -14.55 8.76 1.89
CA VAL A 118 -15.99 8.78 1.53
C VAL A 118 -16.27 7.88 0.34
N LEU A 119 -15.45 6.84 0.17
CA LEU A 119 -15.56 5.89 -0.94
C LEU A 119 -16.90 5.17 -0.90
N GLU A 120 -17.57 5.10 -2.05
CA GLU A 120 -18.74 4.26 -2.29
C GLU A 120 -18.44 3.29 -3.43
N LEU A 121 -18.50 1.99 -3.14
CA LEU A 121 -18.25 0.93 -4.11
C LEU A 121 -19.53 0.19 -4.45
N PRO A 122 -19.70 -0.25 -5.70
CA PRO A 122 -20.83 -1.09 -6.07
C PRO A 122 -20.74 -2.44 -5.34
N GLU A 123 -21.86 -2.91 -4.80
CA GLU A 123 -21.93 -4.19 -4.10
C GLU A 123 -21.69 -5.37 -5.06
N ASN A 124 -21.07 -6.43 -4.56
CA ASN A 124 -20.84 -7.70 -5.27
C ASN A 124 -20.26 -7.53 -6.70
N SER A 125 -19.27 -6.64 -6.85
CA SER A 125 -18.77 -6.24 -8.17
C SER A 125 -17.37 -6.75 -8.46
N PHE A 126 -16.53 -7.02 -7.44
CA PHE A 126 -15.15 -7.36 -7.62
C PHE A 126 -14.82 -8.79 -7.18
N ASP A 127 -14.00 -9.47 -7.97
CA ASP A 127 -13.47 -10.80 -7.66
C ASP A 127 -12.21 -10.70 -6.80
N LEU A 128 -11.43 -9.64 -6.98
CA LEU A 128 -10.25 -9.32 -6.18
C LEU A 128 -10.18 -7.83 -5.86
N VAL A 129 -10.03 -7.51 -4.58
CA VAL A 129 -9.69 -6.17 -4.12
C VAL A 129 -8.25 -6.19 -3.61
N VAL A 130 -7.42 -5.26 -4.07
CA VAL A 130 -6.01 -5.11 -3.64
C VAL A 130 -5.82 -3.77 -2.95
N VAL A 131 -5.21 -3.78 -1.78
CA VAL A 131 -4.81 -2.59 -1.01
C VAL A 131 -3.36 -2.76 -0.60
N SER A 132 -2.47 -1.95 -1.16
CA SER A 132 -1.05 -2.07 -0.87
C SER A 132 -0.43 -0.73 -0.54
N HIS A 133 0.02 -0.57 0.70
CA HIS A 133 0.65 0.66 1.21
C HIS A 133 -0.22 1.93 1.11
N GLY A 134 -1.55 1.81 1.11
CA GLY A 134 -2.47 2.94 0.93
C GLY A 134 -3.45 3.12 2.08
N ALA A 135 -3.94 2.05 2.72
CA ALA A 135 -4.99 2.16 3.73
C ALA A 135 -4.57 2.95 4.98
N HIS A 136 -3.28 3.05 5.28
CA HIS A 136 -2.79 3.86 6.40
C HIS A 136 -2.98 5.38 6.21
N HIS A 137 -3.29 5.82 4.98
CA HIS A 137 -3.68 7.21 4.68
C HIS A 137 -5.18 7.47 4.87
N VAL A 138 -5.99 6.44 5.09
CA VAL A 138 -7.44 6.57 5.22
C VAL A 138 -7.82 6.87 6.66
N MET A 139 -8.47 8.02 6.90
CA MET A 139 -8.94 8.42 8.24
C MET A 139 -10.20 7.66 8.67
N HIS A 140 -11.14 7.41 7.74
CA HIS A 140 -12.39 6.70 8.02
C HIS A 140 -12.25 5.20 7.71
N ILE A 141 -11.29 4.55 8.36
CA ILE A 141 -10.86 3.18 8.06
C ILE A 141 -11.97 2.12 8.19
N ASP A 142 -12.90 2.31 9.13
CA ASP A 142 -14.05 1.42 9.31
C ASP A 142 -14.99 1.47 8.11
N HIS A 143 -15.32 2.67 7.62
CA HIS A 143 -16.13 2.86 6.41
C HIS A 143 -15.42 2.27 5.18
N PHE A 144 -14.15 2.55 5.02
CA PHE A 144 -13.33 2.05 3.91
C PHE A 144 -13.38 0.52 3.79
N PHE A 145 -13.14 -0.19 4.90
CA PHE A 145 -13.19 -1.66 4.86
C PHE A 145 -14.60 -2.22 4.75
N GLU A 146 -15.62 -1.52 5.22
CA GLU A 146 -17.00 -1.92 4.98
C GLU A 146 -17.35 -1.83 3.48
N GLN A 147 -16.93 -0.77 2.79
CA GLN A 147 -17.09 -0.63 1.35
C GLN A 147 -16.31 -1.72 0.60
N ALA A 148 -15.05 -1.94 0.96
CA ALA A 148 -14.25 -3.02 0.35
C ALA A 148 -14.90 -4.39 0.54
N ARG A 149 -15.48 -4.68 1.73
CA ARG A 149 -16.17 -5.94 2.01
C ARG A 149 -17.46 -6.11 1.19
N SER A 150 -18.31 -5.09 1.16
CA SER A 150 -19.58 -5.15 0.44
C SER A 150 -19.40 -5.24 -1.08
N SER A 151 -18.29 -4.71 -1.60
CA SER A 151 -17.99 -4.72 -3.02
C SER A 151 -17.49 -6.08 -3.54
N LEU A 152 -17.04 -6.97 -2.65
CA LEU A 152 -16.61 -8.30 -3.06
C LEU A 152 -17.77 -9.18 -3.49
N LYS A 153 -17.61 -9.85 -4.63
CA LYS A 153 -18.51 -10.94 -5.05
C LYS A 153 -18.44 -12.12 -4.06
N PRO A 154 -19.47 -12.98 -4.01
CA PRO A 154 -19.38 -14.24 -3.27
C PRO A 154 -18.14 -15.05 -3.72
N GLY A 155 -17.27 -15.40 -2.77
CA GLY A 155 -16.00 -16.09 -3.05
C GLY A 155 -14.84 -15.17 -3.42
N GLY A 156 -15.08 -13.87 -3.62
CA GLY A 156 -14.04 -12.88 -3.88
C GLY A 156 -13.05 -12.74 -2.74
N LEU A 157 -11.87 -12.19 -3.05
CA LEU A 157 -10.77 -12.02 -2.11
C LEU A 157 -10.40 -10.55 -1.94
N ILE A 158 -9.94 -10.21 -0.75
CA ILE A 158 -9.16 -8.99 -0.52
C ILE A 158 -7.72 -9.36 -0.16
N TYR A 159 -6.76 -8.74 -0.84
CA TYR A 159 -5.36 -8.75 -0.46
C TYR A 159 -5.01 -7.40 0.15
N ILE A 160 -4.39 -7.43 1.33
CA ILE A 160 -3.90 -6.22 1.98
C ILE A 160 -2.45 -6.38 2.42
N TYR A 161 -1.63 -5.38 2.09
CA TYR A 161 -0.26 -5.25 2.56
C TYR A 161 -0.03 -3.83 3.09
N GLU A 162 0.06 -3.69 4.43
CA GLU A 162 -0.06 -2.40 5.07
C GLU A 162 0.85 -2.17 6.27
N TRP A 163 1.08 -0.90 6.56
CA TRP A 163 1.75 -0.46 7.76
C TRP A 163 0.80 -0.51 8.97
N ILE A 164 1.13 -1.34 9.95
CA ILE A 164 0.39 -1.46 11.22
C ILE A 164 1.23 -1.01 12.43
N GLY A 165 2.15 -0.08 12.19
CA GLY A 165 3.05 0.48 13.21
C GLY A 165 2.47 1.68 13.96
N PRO A 166 3.30 2.45 14.66
CA PRO A 166 2.87 3.66 15.36
C PRO A 166 2.27 4.70 14.41
N GLU A 167 1.19 5.34 14.85
CA GLU A 167 0.58 6.47 14.13
C GLU A 167 1.60 7.57 13.82
N TYR A 168 1.46 8.18 12.63
CA TYR A 168 2.39 9.18 12.11
C TYR A 168 3.85 8.73 12.15
N LEU A 169 4.10 7.42 12.05
CA LEU A 169 5.45 6.83 12.12
C LEU A 169 6.24 7.25 13.39
N ARG A 170 5.55 7.53 14.48
CA ARG A 170 6.13 8.03 15.73
C ARG A 170 6.86 6.95 16.52
N VAL A 171 7.98 6.49 15.99
CA VAL A 171 8.85 5.52 16.68
C VAL A 171 9.46 6.15 17.95
N PRO A 172 9.50 5.43 19.09
CA PRO A 172 10.09 5.94 20.32
C PRO A 172 11.52 6.45 20.13
N ARG A 173 11.86 7.59 20.75
CA ARG A 173 13.17 8.25 20.59
C ARG A 173 14.36 7.31 20.83
N LYS A 174 14.28 6.42 21.85
CA LYS A 174 15.33 5.43 22.15
C LYS A 174 15.57 4.45 20.98
N ASN A 175 14.50 4.03 20.31
CA ASN A 175 14.58 3.11 19.17
C ASN A 175 15.17 3.82 17.94
N ARG A 176 14.77 5.06 17.70
CA ARG A 176 15.34 5.92 16.63
C ARG A 176 16.84 6.15 16.84
N PHE A 177 17.25 6.43 18.09
CA PHE A 177 18.64 6.59 18.44
C PHE A 177 19.44 5.31 18.19
N ALA A 178 18.95 4.17 18.70
CA ALA A 178 19.60 2.86 18.51
C ALA A 178 19.72 2.49 17.04
N ALA A 179 18.64 2.65 16.24
CA ALA A 179 18.63 2.39 14.81
C ALA A 179 19.62 3.29 14.06
N THR A 180 19.70 4.58 14.43
CA THR A 180 20.65 5.52 13.84
C THR A 180 22.09 5.12 14.09
N LEU A 181 22.42 4.78 15.36
CA LEU A 181 23.76 4.31 15.70
C LEU A 181 24.14 3.01 14.98
N LEU A 182 23.20 2.06 14.92
CA LEU A 182 23.40 0.79 14.23
C LEU A 182 23.68 0.98 12.73
N LEU A 183 22.91 1.80 12.07
CA LEU A 183 23.11 2.12 10.65
C LEU A 183 24.42 2.85 10.38
N LEU A 184 24.79 3.79 11.23
CA LEU A 184 26.09 4.47 11.11
C LEU A 184 27.28 3.53 11.33
N ALA A 185 27.11 2.51 12.20
CA ALA A 185 28.14 1.51 12.47
C ALA A 185 28.26 0.47 11.34
N LEU A 186 27.12 -0.04 10.85
CA LEU A 186 27.08 -1.12 9.85
C LEU A 186 27.29 -0.62 8.42
N PHE A 187 26.84 0.60 8.11
CA PHE A 187 26.89 1.17 6.77
C PHE A 187 27.62 2.51 6.75
N PRO A 188 28.96 2.51 6.92
CA PRO A 188 29.74 3.76 6.95
C PRO A 188 29.83 4.45 5.58
N SER A 189 29.08 3.99 4.58
CA SER A 189 29.14 4.54 3.23
C SER A 189 28.75 6.03 3.22
N ARG A 190 29.42 6.82 2.36
CA ARG A 190 29.13 8.25 2.18
C ARG A 190 27.68 8.53 1.76
N ARG A 191 26.97 7.53 1.20
CA ARG A 191 25.56 7.63 0.80
C ARG A 191 24.64 7.71 2.02
N VAL A 192 24.79 6.81 3.00
CA VAL A 192 24.01 6.83 4.24
C VAL A 192 24.25 8.12 5.03
N ARG A 193 25.51 8.59 5.07
CA ARG A 193 25.84 9.87 5.72
C ARG A 193 25.22 11.08 5.01
N ARG A 194 25.04 11.05 3.68
CA ARG A 194 24.44 12.17 2.94
C ARG A 194 22.94 12.26 3.09
N THR A 195 22.24 11.15 3.23
CA THR A 195 20.79 11.13 3.44
C THR A 195 20.38 11.52 4.86
N HIS A 196 21.27 11.31 5.85
CA HIS A 196 20.98 11.61 7.26
C HIS A 196 21.73 12.82 7.83
N LEU A 197 22.63 13.43 7.09
CA LEU A 197 23.28 14.70 7.42
C LEU A 197 22.77 15.79 6.49
N ASP A 198 21.71 16.44 6.89
CA ASP A 198 21.27 17.68 6.25
C ASP A 198 22.20 18.82 6.72
N LYS A 199 22.84 19.51 5.77
CA LYS A 199 23.77 20.61 6.06
C LYS A 199 23.09 21.78 6.78
N THR A 200 21.75 21.88 6.70
CA THR A 200 20.96 22.95 7.28
C THR A 200 20.31 22.56 8.60
N LYS A 201 20.05 21.28 8.85
CA LYS A 201 19.27 20.79 10.01
C LYS A 201 20.04 19.84 10.94
N GLY A 202 21.33 19.57 10.66
CA GLY A 202 22.16 18.65 11.45
C GLY A 202 21.86 17.17 11.21
N LEU A 203 22.08 16.33 12.22
CA LEU A 203 21.87 14.89 12.14
C LEU A 203 20.37 14.58 12.01
N ARG A 204 19.93 14.09 10.86
CA ARG A 204 18.59 13.53 10.70
C ARG A 204 18.54 12.15 11.35
N TRP A 205 17.54 11.96 12.19
CA TRP A 205 17.24 10.65 12.73
C TRP A 205 16.68 9.75 11.63
N ILE A 206 17.13 8.50 11.61
CA ILE A 206 16.49 7.46 10.81
C ILE A 206 15.04 7.31 11.33
N MET A 207 14.08 7.27 10.42
CA MET A 207 12.65 7.23 10.73
C MET A 207 12.19 8.48 11.51
N ASP A 208 12.31 9.65 10.91
CA ASP A 208 11.59 10.82 11.42
C ASP A 208 10.08 10.54 11.38
N ALA A 209 9.38 10.99 12.40
CA ALA A 209 7.91 10.96 12.37
C ALA A 209 7.39 11.76 11.17
N ALA A 210 6.29 11.33 10.60
CA ALA A 210 5.58 12.14 9.63
C ALA A 210 5.16 13.47 10.26
N ASP A 211 5.23 14.53 9.47
CA ASP A 211 4.75 15.85 9.91
C ASP A 211 3.30 16.03 9.46
N PRO A 212 2.31 16.01 10.37
CA PRO A 212 0.91 16.16 10.01
C PRO A 212 0.57 17.50 9.35
N ASN A 213 1.46 18.49 9.42
CA ASN A 213 1.28 19.76 8.70
C ASN A 213 1.67 19.64 7.22
N VAL A 214 2.45 18.62 6.87
CA VAL A 214 2.87 18.32 5.48
C VAL A 214 1.95 17.28 4.89
N ASP A 215 1.80 16.15 5.56
CA ASP A 215 0.84 15.10 5.20
C ASP A 215 0.02 14.68 6.44
N PRO A 216 -1.20 15.20 6.58
CA PRO A 216 -2.07 14.87 7.71
C PRO A 216 -2.60 13.42 7.63
N SER A 217 -2.52 12.76 6.48
CA SER A 217 -3.00 11.39 6.27
C SER A 217 -1.95 10.33 6.59
N GLU A 218 -0.66 10.68 6.65
CA GLU A 218 0.43 9.70 6.80
C GLU A 218 0.30 8.87 8.09
N ALA A 219 -0.03 7.60 7.93
CA ALA A 219 -0.18 6.63 9.01
C ALA A 219 -1.12 7.08 10.16
N CYS A 220 -2.17 7.84 9.82
CA CYS A 220 -3.05 8.50 10.79
C CYS A 220 -3.88 7.50 11.63
N ASN A 221 -4.21 6.31 11.10
CA ASN A 221 -5.02 5.26 11.74
C ASN A 221 -4.33 3.90 11.81
N SER A 222 -3.02 3.85 11.75
CA SER A 222 -2.26 2.58 11.69
C SER A 222 -2.59 1.61 12.83
N LEU A 223 -2.86 2.10 14.04
CA LEU A 223 -3.21 1.26 15.19
C LEU A 223 -4.61 0.64 15.07
N GLN A 224 -5.54 1.31 14.39
CA GLN A 224 -6.91 0.84 14.21
C GLN A 224 -7.05 -0.07 12.99
N LEU A 225 -6.16 0.04 12.02
CA LEU A 225 -6.23 -0.64 10.73
C LEU A 225 -6.34 -2.16 10.88
N HIS A 226 -5.49 -2.78 11.69
CA HIS A 226 -5.52 -4.23 11.93
C HIS A 226 -6.87 -4.68 12.49
N ARG A 227 -7.43 -3.95 13.47
CA ARG A 227 -8.72 -4.25 14.07
C ARG A 227 -9.84 -4.08 13.05
N ALA A 228 -9.89 -2.94 12.37
CA ALA A 228 -10.92 -2.63 11.39
C ALA A 228 -10.99 -3.69 10.27
N PHE A 229 -9.82 -4.21 9.85
CA PHE A 229 -9.73 -5.31 8.91
C PHE A 229 -10.19 -6.65 9.52
N SER A 230 -9.66 -7.04 10.68
CA SER A 230 -9.93 -8.35 11.31
C SER A 230 -11.38 -8.52 11.72
N ASP A 231 -12.08 -7.44 12.07
CA ASP A 231 -13.50 -7.46 12.44
C ASP A 231 -14.41 -7.77 11.23
N ARG A 232 -13.92 -7.60 9.99
CA ARG A 232 -14.72 -7.70 8.74
C ARG A 232 -14.33 -8.85 7.83
N PHE A 233 -13.11 -9.33 7.94
CA PHE A 233 -12.59 -10.37 7.05
C PHE A 233 -12.04 -11.55 7.84
N THR A 234 -12.21 -12.74 7.26
CA THR A 234 -11.58 -13.96 7.78
C THR A 234 -10.22 -14.12 7.10
N SER A 235 -9.15 -14.17 7.90
CA SER A 235 -7.82 -14.44 7.37
C SER A 235 -7.72 -15.85 6.81
N ILE A 236 -7.08 -15.97 5.66
CA ILE A 236 -6.71 -17.25 5.09
C ILE A 236 -5.25 -17.48 5.52
N SER A 237 -5.06 -18.34 6.51
CA SER A 237 -3.72 -18.82 6.88
C SER A 237 -3.41 -20.07 6.08
N SER A 238 -2.18 -20.16 5.60
CA SER A 238 -1.59 -21.37 5.03
C SER A 238 -1.23 -22.39 6.11
#